data_ff4a826811258186e5caecbe94680515
#
_entry.id   ff4a826811258186e5caecbe94680515
#
_cell.length_a   1.000
_cell.length_b   1.000
_cell.length_c   1.000
_cell.angle_alpha   90.00
_cell.angle_beta   90.00
_cell.angle_gamma   90.00
#
_symmetry.space_group_name_H-M   'P 1'
#
loop_
_entity.id
_entity.type
_entity.pdbx_description
1 polymer ?
#
loop_
_entity_poly.entity_id
_entity_poly.type
_entity_poly.pdbx_seq_one_letter_code
_entity_poly.pdbx_strand_id
1 'polypeptide(L)'
;MPANRTLIGPPAMGIRWICRGAGWILLLAVVLFGGCGEKAASVTTALPPIDVKADPVQDPSPTQEKIRIKLKAGFVDLVPVAHYRIAAVVASKRKYTSGWGAEVMPFDLALVWGRLTDPDVAENLQIKHDNTRLAWFRIKGEEPPVSFEYAMSHGSNNHLIPATPNLFRAIDRDVGAKDRVVIEGYLVNGEGLIEGQTVRLKTSLTREDSDRGACEILYVTSLRIGDRVYR
;
A
#
# COMPACT_ATOMS: atom_id res chain seq x y z
N MET A 1 57.70 -3.19 -35.52
CA MET A 1 58.65 -2.11 -35.87
C MET A 1 57.89 -1.13 -36.72
N PRO A 2 58.12 0.16 -36.67
CA PRO A 2 58.33 1.08 -35.56
C PRO A 2 57.17 2.11 -35.52
N ALA A 3 57.08 3.16 -34.80
CA ALA A 3 57.95 4.00 -34.02
C ALA A 3 57.12 4.92 -33.10
N ASN A 4 57.69 5.19 -31.98
CA ASN A 4 57.37 6.22 -31.01
C ASN A 4 57.40 7.63 -31.63
N ARG A 5 56.44 8.52 -31.27
CA ARG A 5 56.68 9.97 -31.27
C ARG A 5 56.03 10.64 -30.07
N THR A 6 56.87 10.96 -29.13
CA THR A 6 56.70 11.91 -28.04
C THR A 6 56.60 13.32 -28.60
N LEU A 7 55.60 14.09 -28.21
CA LEU A 7 55.59 15.58 -28.43
C LEU A 7 55.49 16.25 -27.06
N ILE A 8 56.53 17.07 -26.86
CA ILE A 8 56.80 17.93 -25.72
C ILE A 8 55.90 19.17 -25.84
N GLY A 9 55.19 19.55 -24.80
CA GLY A 9 54.44 20.81 -24.70
C GLY A 9 55.28 21.94 -24.03
N PRO A 10 55.03 23.21 -24.36
CA PRO A 10 55.79 24.34 -23.87
C PRO A 10 55.40 24.81 -22.46
N PRO A 11 56.24 25.64 -21.85
CA PRO A 11 56.21 25.91 -20.41
C PRO A 11 55.22 27.00 -20.01
N ALA A 12 54.79 26.91 -18.73
CA ALA A 12 53.92 27.82 -18.07
C ALA A 12 54.52 29.20 -17.85
N MET A 13 53.81 30.23 -18.27
CA MET A 13 54.11 31.61 -17.97
C MET A 13 53.21 32.09 -16.83
N GLY A 14 53.81 32.39 -15.69
CA GLY A 14 53.13 32.92 -14.52
C GLY A 14 52.74 34.36 -14.67
N ILE A 15 51.54 34.72 -14.29
CA ILE A 15 51.10 36.08 -14.03
C ILE A 15 50.60 36.14 -12.59
N ARG A 16 51.37 36.79 -11.72
CA ARG A 16 50.94 37.21 -10.38
C ARG A 16 50.07 38.46 -10.51
N TRP A 17 48.82 38.35 -10.10
CA TRP A 17 48.01 39.54 -9.78
C TRP A 17 47.78 39.59 -8.29
N ILE A 18 48.31 40.64 -7.68
CA ILE A 18 48.00 41.04 -6.32
C ILE A 18 46.79 41.98 -6.43
N CYS A 19 45.65 41.61 -5.93
CA CYS A 19 44.58 42.54 -5.64
C CYS A 19 44.16 42.41 -4.18
N ARG A 20 44.35 43.51 -3.48
CA ARG A 20 43.86 43.78 -2.12
C ARG A 20 42.34 43.93 -2.13
N GLY A 21 41.71 43.41 -1.11
CA GLY A 21 40.61 44.09 -0.45
C GLY A 21 39.21 43.69 -0.86
N ALA A 22 38.54 43.24 0.09
CA ALA A 22 37.14 43.30 0.47
C ALA A 22 36.56 41.89 0.75
N GLY A 23 36.50 41.59 2.04
CA GLY A 23 35.85 40.39 2.52
C GLY A 23 34.34 40.44 2.24
N TRP A 24 33.90 39.65 1.32
CA TRP A 24 32.50 39.25 1.23
C TRP A 24 32.40 37.84 1.81
N ILE A 25 31.92 37.78 3.05
CA ILE A 25 31.47 36.49 3.64
C ILE A 25 30.23 36.09 2.88
N LEU A 26 30.38 35.20 1.91
CA LEU A 26 29.26 34.50 1.31
C LEU A 26 28.76 33.52 2.37
N LEU A 27 27.71 33.90 3.11
CA LEU A 27 26.92 33.00 3.92
C LEU A 27 26.22 32.06 2.94
N LEU A 28 26.82 30.89 2.73
CA LEU A 28 26.14 29.77 2.08
C LEU A 28 25.04 29.31 3.05
N ALA A 29 23.82 29.84 2.85
CA ALA A 29 22.62 29.28 3.45
C ALA A 29 22.44 27.89 2.84
N VAL A 30 22.94 26.84 3.49
CA VAL A 30 22.57 25.48 3.21
C VAL A 30 21.10 25.36 3.61
N VAL A 31 20.21 25.59 2.65
CA VAL A 31 18.81 25.24 2.76
C VAL A 31 18.78 23.70 2.76
N LEU A 32 18.84 23.13 3.95
CA LEU A 32 18.47 21.74 4.16
C LEU A 32 16.98 21.64 3.79
N PHE A 33 16.69 21.29 2.54
CA PHE A 33 15.39 20.73 2.19
C PHE A 33 15.28 19.40 2.94
N GLY A 34 14.97 19.47 4.22
CA GLY A 34 14.39 18.36 4.94
C GLY A 34 13.10 18.02 4.20
N GLY A 35 13.13 16.95 3.43
CA GLY A 35 11.95 16.36 2.80
C GLY A 35 10.98 15.91 3.89
N CYS A 36 10.27 16.86 4.50
CA CYS A 36 9.14 16.61 5.37
C CYS A 36 8.04 16.07 4.48
N GLY A 37 8.06 14.77 4.22
CA GLY A 37 7.02 14.14 3.44
C GLY A 37 5.68 14.47 4.07
N GLU A 38 4.79 15.10 3.30
CA GLU A 38 3.48 15.57 3.71
C GLU A 38 2.73 14.44 4.46
N LYS A 39 2.27 14.75 5.67
CA LYS A 39 1.46 13.81 6.47
C LYS A 39 0.08 13.65 5.85
N ALA A 40 -0.55 12.48 6.05
CA ALA A 40 -1.92 12.30 5.64
C ALA A 40 -2.84 13.18 6.49
N ALA A 41 -3.76 13.87 5.82
CA ALA A 41 -4.78 14.67 6.50
C ALA A 41 -5.86 13.74 7.07
N SER A 42 -6.21 13.93 8.33
CA SER A 42 -7.26 13.15 9.00
C SER A 42 -8.20 14.08 9.76
N VAL A 43 -9.44 13.65 9.90
CA VAL A 43 -10.38 14.23 10.83
C VAL A 43 -10.38 13.37 12.09
N THR A 44 -10.09 13.99 13.24
CA THR A 44 -10.19 13.32 14.54
C THR A 44 -11.57 13.58 15.11
N THR A 45 -12.27 12.52 15.44
CA THR A 45 -13.61 12.59 16.04
C THR A 45 -13.74 11.49 17.10
N ALA A 46 -14.41 11.80 18.19
CA ALA A 46 -14.72 10.80 19.21
C ALA A 46 -15.71 9.79 18.62
N LEU A 47 -15.22 8.63 18.28
CA LEU A 47 -15.98 7.50 17.75
C LEU A 47 -15.93 6.34 18.74
N PRO A 48 -16.96 5.48 18.77
CA PRO A 48 -16.91 4.27 19.57
C PRO A 48 -15.71 3.41 19.16
N PRO A 49 -15.18 2.57 20.06
CA PRO A 49 -14.12 1.62 19.73
C PRO A 49 -14.44 0.82 18.45
N ILE A 50 -13.42 0.50 17.69
CA ILE A 50 -13.60 -0.32 16.47
C ILE A 50 -13.94 -1.75 16.92
N ASP A 51 -15.16 -2.19 16.59
CA ASP A 51 -15.59 -3.57 16.79
C ASP A 51 -15.03 -4.45 15.68
N VAL A 52 -14.02 -5.24 16.02
CA VAL A 52 -13.36 -6.19 15.13
C VAL A 52 -13.93 -7.60 15.22
N LYS A 53 -15.07 -7.79 15.90
CA LYS A 53 -15.73 -9.09 16.06
C LYS A 53 -16.79 -9.36 15.00
N ALA A 54 -17.36 -8.28 14.46
CA ALA A 54 -18.39 -8.37 13.43
C ALA A 54 -17.79 -8.77 12.07
N ASP A 55 -18.57 -9.55 11.32
CA ASP A 55 -18.25 -9.85 9.93
C ASP A 55 -18.25 -8.59 9.04
N PRO A 56 -17.48 -8.59 7.97
CA PRO A 56 -17.55 -7.54 6.96
C PRO A 56 -18.95 -7.42 6.35
N VAL A 57 -19.34 -6.18 6.11
CA VAL A 57 -20.60 -5.88 5.41
C VAL A 57 -20.30 -5.75 3.92
N GLN A 58 -21.08 -6.47 3.10
CA GLN A 58 -21.00 -6.47 1.66
C GLN A 58 -22.40 -6.33 1.06
N ASP A 59 -22.65 -5.20 0.43
CA ASP A 59 -23.93 -4.87 -0.18
C ASP A 59 -23.78 -4.73 -1.70
N PRO A 60 -24.84 -4.91 -2.51
CA PRO A 60 -24.78 -4.60 -3.93
C PRO A 60 -24.26 -3.19 -4.19
N SER A 61 -23.40 -3.03 -5.19
CA SER A 61 -22.86 -1.71 -5.51
C SER A 61 -23.98 -0.76 -5.97
N PRO A 62 -24.04 0.47 -5.41
CA PRO A 62 -25.02 1.46 -5.83
C PRO A 62 -24.70 2.08 -7.20
N THR A 63 -23.50 1.84 -7.74
CA THR A 63 -23.03 2.40 -9.00
C THR A 63 -22.34 1.34 -9.85
N GLN A 64 -22.48 1.48 -11.17
CA GLN A 64 -21.74 0.73 -12.19
C GLN A 64 -20.78 1.67 -12.94
N GLU A 65 -20.59 2.90 -12.48
CA GLU A 65 -19.72 3.87 -13.11
C GLU A 65 -18.27 3.40 -13.06
N LYS A 66 -17.62 3.43 -14.22
CA LYS A 66 -16.23 2.99 -14.35
C LYS A 66 -15.27 4.03 -13.77
N ILE A 67 -14.32 3.55 -12.99
CA ILE A 67 -13.23 4.35 -12.42
C ILE A 67 -11.96 4.05 -13.22
N ARG A 68 -11.48 5.02 -13.99
CA ARG A 68 -10.24 4.83 -14.77
C ARG A 68 -9.00 5.16 -13.96
N ILE A 69 -8.13 4.18 -13.80
CA ILE A 69 -6.77 4.35 -13.27
C ILE A 69 -5.80 4.46 -14.44
N LYS A 70 -5.19 5.63 -14.59
CA LYS A 70 -4.13 5.86 -15.57
C LYS A 70 -2.81 5.35 -15.03
N LEU A 71 -2.06 4.62 -15.85
CA LEU A 71 -0.76 4.05 -15.54
C LEU A 71 0.28 4.62 -16.49
N LYS A 72 1.56 4.41 -16.20
CA LYS A 72 2.67 4.85 -17.07
C LYS A 72 2.59 4.22 -18.46
N ALA A 73 2.19 2.96 -18.55
CA ALA A 73 2.16 2.20 -19.80
C ALA A 73 0.74 1.77 -20.22
N GLY A 74 -0.30 2.48 -19.75
CA GLY A 74 -1.67 2.13 -20.12
C GLY A 74 -2.73 2.60 -19.14
N PHE A 75 -3.76 1.80 -18.93
CA PHE A 75 -4.85 2.10 -17.99
C PHE A 75 -5.56 0.82 -17.54
N VAL A 76 -6.28 0.92 -16.43
CA VAL A 76 -7.26 -0.07 -15.97
C VAL A 76 -8.56 0.65 -15.66
N ASP A 77 -9.66 0.17 -16.20
CA ASP A 77 -11.02 0.59 -15.86
C ASP A 77 -11.57 -0.36 -14.80
N LEU A 78 -11.86 0.18 -13.63
CA LEU A 78 -12.46 -0.54 -12.52
C LEU A 78 -13.97 -0.40 -12.57
N VAL A 79 -14.68 -1.49 -12.29
CA VAL A 79 -16.15 -1.52 -12.16
C VAL A 79 -16.48 -1.95 -10.73
N PRO A 80 -17.13 -1.10 -9.92
CA PRO A 80 -17.63 -1.47 -8.62
C PRO A 80 -18.66 -2.61 -8.72
N VAL A 81 -18.46 -3.66 -7.93
CA VAL A 81 -19.38 -4.83 -7.92
C VAL A 81 -20.09 -5.00 -6.58
N ALA A 82 -19.50 -4.48 -5.50
CA ALA A 82 -20.14 -4.43 -4.18
C ALA A 82 -19.64 -3.22 -3.41
N HIS A 83 -20.50 -2.61 -2.58
CA HIS A 83 -20.06 -1.77 -1.48
C HIS A 83 -19.52 -2.68 -0.36
N TYR A 84 -18.40 -2.30 0.23
CA TYR A 84 -17.72 -3.13 1.20
C TYR A 84 -17.21 -2.32 2.39
N ARG A 85 -17.47 -2.83 3.58
CA ARG A 85 -16.99 -2.26 4.83
C ARG A 85 -16.48 -3.36 5.74
N ILE A 86 -15.23 -3.26 6.17
CA ILE A 86 -14.59 -4.20 7.09
C ILE A 86 -14.00 -3.47 8.30
N ALA A 87 -14.29 -3.98 9.50
CA ALA A 87 -13.61 -3.62 10.74
C ALA A 87 -12.74 -4.80 11.16
N ALA A 88 -11.42 -4.61 11.21
CA ALA A 88 -10.49 -5.71 11.39
C ALA A 88 -9.19 -5.27 12.09
N VAL A 89 -8.39 -6.26 12.47
CA VAL A 89 -6.99 -6.09 12.88
C VAL A 89 -6.10 -6.35 11.65
N VAL A 90 -5.14 -5.47 11.43
CA VAL A 90 -4.11 -5.66 10.41
C VAL A 90 -3.11 -6.69 10.89
N ALA A 91 -3.15 -7.89 10.32
CA ALA A 91 -2.22 -8.96 10.66
C ALA A 91 -0.88 -8.81 9.93
N SER A 92 -0.90 -8.34 8.68
CA SER A 92 0.29 -8.08 7.86
C SER A 92 0.00 -6.99 6.84
N LYS A 93 1.01 -6.19 6.52
CA LYS A 93 0.98 -5.19 5.46
C LYS A 93 2.16 -5.36 4.53
N ARG A 94 1.92 -5.22 3.24
CA ARG A 94 2.97 -5.18 2.21
C ARG A 94 2.74 -4.02 1.26
N LYS A 95 3.82 -3.30 0.96
CA LYS A 95 3.87 -2.26 -0.08
C LYS A 95 4.61 -2.79 -1.29
N TYR A 96 4.09 -2.50 -2.48
CA TYR A 96 4.72 -2.79 -3.75
C TYR A 96 5.17 -1.49 -4.43
N THR A 97 6.31 -1.53 -5.11
CA THR A 97 6.94 -0.33 -5.70
C THR A 97 7.30 -0.50 -7.17
N SER A 98 7.06 -1.69 -7.74
CA SER A 98 7.43 -1.99 -9.13
C SER A 98 6.36 -2.77 -9.87
N GLY A 99 6.31 -2.56 -11.19
CA GLY A 99 5.35 -3.17 -12.10
C GLY A 99 3.97 -2.49 -12.04
N TRP A 100 3.18 -2.71 -13.07
CA TRP A 100 1.84 -2.11 -13.21
C TRP A 100 0.89 -2.47 -12.05
N GLY A 101 1.03 -3.68 -11.49
CA GLY A 101 0.23 -4.09 -10.34
C GLY A 101 0.48 -3.23 -9.11
N ALA A 102 1.70 -2.68 -8.93
CA ALA A 102 2.00 -1.73 -7.86
C ALA A 102 1.43 -0.33 -8.14
N GLU A 103 1.30 0.04 -9.41
CA GLU A 103 0.67 1.31 -9.79
C GLU A 103 -0.84 1.30 -9.53
N VAL A 104 -1.51 0.15 -9.72
CA VAL A 104 -2.96 -0.01 -9.46
C VAL A 104 -3.21 -0.31 -7.98
N MET A 105 -2.55 -1.32 -7.44
CA MET A 105 -2.77 -1.87 -6.10
C MET A 105 -1.45 -1.81 -5.31
N PRO A 106 -1.06 -0.62 -4.80
CA PRO A 106 0.24 -0.42 -4.16
C PRO A 106 0.39 -1.14 -2.82
N PHE A 107 -0.70 -1.57 -2.20
CA PHE A 107 -0.67 -2.19 -0.87
C PHE A 107 -1.52 -3.46 -0.83
N ASP A 108 -1.02 -4.43 -0.09
CA ASP A 108 -1.80 -5.58 0.36
C ASP A 108 -1.89 -5.54 1.89
N LEU A 109 -3.10 -5.76 2.41
CA LEU A 109 -3.35 -5.95 3.83
C LEU A 109 -3.96 -7.33 4.06
N ALA A 110 -3.30 -8.12 4.90
CA ALA A 110 -3.94 -9.27 5.51
C ALA A 110 -4.72 -8.80 6.74
N LEU A 111 -6.02 -8.96 6.71
CA LEU A 111 -6.96 -8.51 7.72
C LEU A 111 -7.57 -9.73 8.43
N VAL A 112 -7.77 -9.62 9.75
CA VAL A 112 -8.42 -10.65 10.56
C VAL A 112 -9.48 -10.04 11.46
N TRP A 113 -10.56 -10.79 11.71
CA TRP A 113 -11.66 -10.37 12.57
C TRP A 113 -12.22 -11.57 13.36
N GLY A 114 -13.29 -11.36 14.12
CA GLY A 114 -13.88 -12.38 14.93
C GLY A 114 -12.93 -12.92 16.00
N ARG A 115 -12.96 -14.21 16.24
CA ARG A 115 -12.10 -14.87 17.22
C ARG A 115 -10.61 -14.85 16.87
N LEU A 116 -10.23 -14.59 15.61
CA LEU A 116 -8.81 -14.43 15.25
C LEU A 116 -8.17 -13.21 15.92
N THR A 117 -8.98 -12.32 16.49
CA THR A 117 -8.52 -11.15 17.25
C THR A 117 -8.48 -11.39 18.76
N ASP A 118 -8.89 -12.56 19.25
CA ASP A 118 -8.75 -12.95 20.66
C ASP A 118 -7.26 -13.15 21.01
N PRO A 119 -6.80 -12.72 22.19
CA PRO A 119 -5.39 -12.80 22.55
C PRO A 119 -4.80 -14.20 22.43
N ASP A 120 -5.50 -15.23 22.91
CA ASP A 120 -5.10 -16.63 22.87
C ASP A 120 -4.96 -17.19 21.45
N VAL A 121 -5.79 -16.71 20.51
CA VAL A 121 -5.71 -17.06 19.09
C VAL A 121 -4.63 -16.26 18.40
N ALA A 122 -4.61 -14.94 18.59
CA ALA A 122 -3.70 -14.02 17.90
C ALA A 122 -2.21 -14.31 18.21
N GLU A 123 -1.88 -14.74 19.44
CA GLU A 123 -0.52 -15.13 19.82
C GLU A 123 -0.01 -16.36 19.06
N ASN A 124 -0.91 -17.24 18.67
CA ASN A 124 -0.62 -18.46 17.92
C ASN A 124 -0.76 -18.30 16.41
N LEU A 125 -1.32 -17.20 15.93
CA LEU A 125 -1.55 -16.93 14.52
C LEU A 125 -0.36 -16.19 13.90
N GLN A 126 0.21 -16.76 12.84
CA GLN A 126 1.22 -16.11 12.01
C GLN A 126 0.66 -15.87 10.62
N ILE A 127 0.69 -14.61 10.19
CA ILE A 127 0.28 -14.22 8.84
C ILE A 127 1.40 -13.39 8.20
N LYS A 128 1.75 -13.73 6.96
CA LYS A 128 2.78 -13.03 6.18
C LYS A 128 2.39 -12.98 4.71
N HIS A 129 2.76 -11.91 4.05
CA HIS A 129 2.71 -11.83 2.59
C HIS A 129 3.98 -12.42 1.98
N ASP A 130 3.83 -13.08 0.86
CA ASP A 130 4.93 -13.51 0.01
C ASP A 130 5.15 -12.57 -1.19
N ASN A 131 6.03 -12.96 -2.11
CA ASN A 131 6.34 -12.18 -3.32
C ASN A 131 5.28 -12.35 -4.43
N THR A 132 4.32 -13.27 -4.25
CA THR A 132 3.28 -13.58 -5.25
C THR A 132 1.98 -12.83 -4.99
N ARG A 133 1.96 -11.88 -4.07
CA ARG A 133 0.79 -11.14 -3.60
C ARG A 133 -0.23 -11.99 -2.83
N LEU A 134 0.17 -13.16 -2.36
CA LEU A 134 -0.64 -13.97 -1.47
C LEU A 134 -0.25 -13.73 -0.01
N ALA A 135 -1.22 -13.79 0.86
CA ALA A 135 -1.00 -13.91 2.30
C ALA A 135 -1.21 -15.37 2.69
N TRP A 136 -0.22 -15.92 3.37
CA TRP A 136 -0.36 -17.23 3.98
C TRP A 136 -0.47 -17.12 5.49
N PHE A 137 -1.14 -18.04 6.11
CA PHE A 137 -1.25 -18.09 7.55
C PHE A 137 -0.88 -19.47 8.10
N ARG A 138 -0.46 -19.48 9.35
CA ARG A 138 -0.19 -20.68 10.12
C ARG A 138 -0.68 -20.47 11.55
N ILE A 139 -1.43 -21.44 12.06
CA ILE A 139 -1.79 -21.50 13.48
C ILE A 139 -0.80 -22.46 14.14
N LYS A 140 -0.17 -22.04 15.22
CA LYS A 140 0.79 -22.85 16.00
C LYS A 140 0.04 -23.68 17.02
N GLY A 141 0.65 -24.81 17.42
CA GLY A 141 0.15 -25.73 18.43
C GLY A 141 -0.44 -27.00 17.83
N GLU A 142 -0.49 -28.07 18.61
CA GLU A 142 -1.08 -29.35 18.22
C GLU A 142 -2.60 -29.28 18.25
N GLU A 143 -3.14 -28.50 19.20
CA GLU A 143 -4.56 -28.21 19.34
C GLU A 143 -4.80 -26.71 19.12
N PRO A 144 -5.02 -26.26 17.87
CA PRO A 144 -5.24 -24.85 17.60
C PRO A 144 -6.55 -24.36 18.22
N PRO A 145 -6.58 -23.14 18.79
CA PRO A 145 -7.76 -22.61 19.50
C PRO A 145 -8.95 -22.31 18.59
N VAL A 146 -8.75 -22.35 17.27
CA VAL A 146 -9.79 -22.26 16.23
C VAL A 146 -9.49 -23.26 15.12
N SER A 147 -10.53 -23.70 14.42
CA SER A 147 -10.34 -24.60 13.27
C SER A 147 -9.72 -23.87 12.09
N PHE A 148 -9.17 -24.63 11.15
CA PHE A 148 -8.61 -24.08 9.90
C PHE A 148 -9.69 -23.37 9.08
N GLU A 149 -10.88 -23.95 8.97
CA GLU A 149 -12.02 -23.37 8.26
C GLU A 149 -12.46 -22.04 8.87
N TYR A 150 -12.47 -21.96 10.22
CA TYR A 150 -12.75 -20.70 10.90
C TYR A 150 -11.71 -19.63 10.53
N ALA A 151 -10.44 -20.00 10.55
CA ALA A 151 -9.38 -19.05 10.21
C ALA A 151 -9.45 -18.59 8.74
N MET A 152 -9.79 -19.49 7.83
CA MET A 152 -9.99 -19.14 6.41
C MET A 152 -11.18 -18.20 6.21
N SER A 153 -12.28 -18.39 6.93
CA SER A 153 -13.48 -17.54 6.79
C SER A 153 -13.40 -16.19 7.50
N HIS A 154 -12.47 -16.02 8.46
CA HIS A 154 -12.30 -14.78 9.26
C HIS A 154 -10.95 -14.08 9.02
N GLY A 155 -10.28 -14.44 7.94
CA GLY A 155 -9.08 -13.77 7.43
C GLY A 155 -9.23 -13.47 5.95
N SER A 156 -8.67 -12.36 5.49
CA SER A 156 -8.67 -12.01 4.08
C SER A 156 -7.39 -11.30 3.66
N ASN A 157 -7.02 -11.47 2.39
CA ASN A 157 -5.96 -10.69 1.77
C ASN A 157 -6.56 -9.67 0.81
N ASN A 158 -6.39 -8.40 1.15
CA ASN A 158 -7.00 -7.28 0.44
C ASN A 158 -5.97 -6.52 -0.37
N HIS A 159 -6.11 -6.50 -1.69
CA HIS A 159 -5.36 -5.63 -2.59
C HIS A 159 -6.00 -4.25 -2.61
N LEU A 160 -5.31 -3.23 -2.09
CA LEU A 160 -5.90 -1.91 -1.90
C LEU A 160 -5.56 -0.96 -3.04
N ILE A 161 -6.59 -0.28 -3.53
CA ILE A 161 -6.53 0.81 -4.51
C ILE A 161 -6.99 2.08 -3.79
N PRO A 162 -6.08 2.94 -3.29
CA PRO A 162 -6.47 4.18 -2.63
C PRO A 162 -7.15 5.14 -3.60
N ALA A 163 -8.36 5.63 -3.28
CA ALA A 163 -9.10 6.56 -4.12
C ALA A 163 -8.43 7.94 -4.23
N THR A 164 -7.62 8.32 -3.24
CA THR A 164 -6.98 9.64 -3.17
C THR A 164 -5.51 9.53 -2.77
N PRO A 165 -4.66 10.53 -3.11
CA PRO A 165 -3.31 10.60 -2.59
C PRO A 165 -3.25 10.67 -1.06
N ASN A 166 -4.30 11.19 -0.42
CA ASN A 166 -4.39 11.24 1.04
C ASN A 166 -4.53 9.84 1.65
N LEU A 167 -5.42 9.02 1.10
CA LEU A 167 -5.58 7.61 1.50
C LEU A 167 -4.32 6.80 1.22
N PHE A 168 -3.64 7.05 0.09
CA PHE A 168 -2.34 6.43 -0.19
C PHE A 168 -1.33 6.73 0.94
N ARG A 169 -1.18 8.01 1.33
CA ARG A 169 -0.27 8.40 2.42
C ARG A 169 -0.67 7.80 3.77
N ALA A 170 -1.97 7.77 4.07
CA ALA A 170 -2.48 7.18 5.31
C ALA A 170 -2.17 5.68 5.39
N ILE A 171 -2.46 4.93 4.32
CA ILE A 171 -2.14 3.50 4.26
C ILE A 171 -0.62 3.28 4.34
N ASP A 172 0.16 4.09 3.63
CA ASP A 172 1.61 3.95 3.61
C ASP A 172 2.26 4.16 4.99
N ARG A 173 1.86 5.19 5.70
CA ARG A 173 2.58 5.71 6.86
C ARG A 173 1.90 5.41 8.20
N ASP A 174 0.58 5.41 8.21
CA ASP A 174 -0.18 5.39 9.45
C ASP A 174 -0.81 4.02 9.74
N VAL A 175 -0.89 3.12 8.75
CA VAL A 175 -1.33 1.74 8.97
C VAL A 175 -0.14 0.85 9.27
N GLY A 176 -0.21 0.13 10.37
CA GLY A 176 0.78 -0.87 10.80
C GLY A 176 0.16 -2.20 11.18
N ALA A 177 0.99 -3.23 11.37
CA ALA A 177 0.54 -4.50 11.94
C ALA A 177 0.01 -4.28 13.37
N LYS A 178 -1.05 -5.00 13.73
CA LYS A 178 -1.83 -4.92 14.98
C LYS A 178 -2.76 -3.70 15.10
N ASP A 179 -2.77 -2.77 14.14
CA ASP A 179 -3.75 -1.71 14.14
C ASP A 179 -5.17 -2.24 13.95
N ARG A 180 -6.12 -1.66 14.67
CA ARG A 180 -7.55 -1.83 14.41
C ARG A 180 -7.97 -0.79 13.40
N VAL A 181 -8.53 -1.23 12.29
CA VAL A 181 -8.94 -0.37 11.18
C VAL A 181 -10.40 -0.59 10.82
N VAL A 182 -11.04 0.45 10.29
CA VAL A 182 -12.25 0.30 9.46
C VAL A 182 -11.88 0.77 8.07
N ILE A 183 -12.07 -0.09 7.09
CA ILE A 183 -11.84 0.24 5.67
C ILE A 183 -13.19 0.16 4.97
N GLU A 184 -13.50 1.19 4.18
CA GLU A 184 -14.75 1.28 3.44
C GLU A 184 -14.49 1.70 2.00
N GLY A 185 -15.26 1.15 1.07
CA GLY A 185 -15.13 1.42 -0.34
C GLY A 185 -15.90 0.42 -1.19
N TYR A 186 -15.32 0.03 -2.31
CA TYR A 186 -15.96 -0.88 -3.25
C TYR A 186 -15.05 -2.06 -3.59
N LEU A 187 -15.60 -3.26 -3.56
CA LEU A 187 -14.99 -4.38 -4.26
C LEU A 187 -15.13 -4.13 -5.76
N VAL A 188 -14.03 -4.29 -6.50
CA VAL A 188 -13.98 -3.92 -7.92
C VAL A 188 -13.45 -5.05 -8.78
N ASN A 189 -14.03 -5.20 -9.96
CA ASN A 189 -13.39 -5.88 -11.08
C ASN A 189 -12.69 -4.86 -11.96
N GLY A 190 -11.73 -5.28 -12.77
CA GLY A 190 -11.00 -4.38 -13.65
C GLY A 190 -10.65 -5.00 -14.98
N GLU A 191 -10.65 -4.18 -16.03
CA GLU A 191 -10.11 -4.54 -17.34
C GLU A 191 -9.32 -3.36 -17.90
N GLY A 192 -8.20 -3.64 -18.53
CA GLY A 192 -7.34 -2.58 -19.03
C GLY A 192 -6.39 -3.03 -20.13
N LEU A 193 -5.65 -2.06 -20.64
CA LEU A 193 -4.60 -2.25 -21.64
C LEU A 193 -3.29 -1.73 -21.05
N ILE A 194 -2.28 -2.59 -20.95
CA ILE A 194 -0.97 -2.27 -20.40
C ILE A 194 0.10 -2.84 -21.35
N GLU A 195 0.97 -1.98 -21.87
CA GLU A 195 2.00 -2.37 -22.86
C GLU A 195 1.42 -3.14 -24.05
N GLY A 196 0.20 -2.76 -24.49
CA GLY A 196 -0.50 -3.43 -25.59
C GLY A 196 -1.17 -4.76 -25.22
N GLN A 197 -1.07 -5.20 -23.98
CA GLN A 197 -1.69 -6.45 -23.52
C GLN A 197 -2.94 -6.18 -22.67
N THR A 198 -3.98 -6.96 -22.90
CA THR A 198 -5.19 -6.92 -22.07
C THR A 198 -4.93 -7.55 -20.71
N VAL A 199 -5.24 -6.81 -19.66
CA VAL A 199 -5.18 -7.29 -18.27
C VAL A 199 -6.57 -7.33 -17.66
N ARG A 200 -6.81 -8.29 -16.78
CA ARG A 200 -8.07 -8.45 -16.05
C ARG A 200 -7.81 -8.62 -14.57
N LEU A 201 -8.64 -7.95 -13.79
CA LEU A 201 -8.69 -8.06 -12.32
C LEU A 201 -10.06 -8.58 -11.94
N LYS A 202 -10.12 -9.53 -11.03
CA LYS A 202 -11.36 -10.09 -10.50
C LYS A 202 -11.27 -10.17 -8.99
N THR A 203 -12.14 -9.45 -8.30
CA THR A 203 -12.26 -9.52 -6.84
C THR A 203 -13.00 -10.77 -6.42
N SER A 204 -12.66 -11.34 -5.26
CA SER A 204 -13.53 -12.29 -4.58
C SER A 204 -14.79 -11.59 -4.07
N LEU A 205 -15.90 -12.31 -4.04
CA LEU A 205 -17.18 -11.91 -3.44
C LEU A 205 -17.68 -12.93 -2.43
N THR A 206 -16.90 -13.97 -2.14
CA THR A 206 -17.26 -15.05 -1.22
C THR A 206 -16.14 -15.27 -0.19
N ARG A 207 -16.43 -16.05 0.86
CA ARG A 207 -15.46 -16.49 1.88
C ARG A 207 -15.06 -17.95 1.70
N GLU A 208 -15.56 -18.60 0.68
CA GLU A 208 -15.39 -20.03 0.44
C GLU A 208 -14.34 -20.33 -0.62
N ASP A 209 -13.89 -19.30 -1.34
CA ASP A 209 -12.84 -19.42 -2.35
C ASP A 209 -11.45 -19.48 -1.72
N SER A 210 -10.55 -20.13 -2.43
CA SER A 210 -9.15 -20.33 -2.04
C SER A 210 -8.22 -19.94 -3.19
N ASP A 211 -6.91 -19.87 -2.90
CA ASP A 211 -5.86 -19.55 -3.87
C ASP A 211 -5.95 -18.13 -4.45
N ARG A 212 -5.54 -17.97 -5.70
CA ARG A 212 -5.43 -16.66 -6.37
C ARG A 212 -6.77 -15.97 -6.64
N GLY A 213 -7.88 -16.68 -6.49
CA GLY A 213 -9.23 -16.14 -6.65
C GLY A 213 -9.82 -15.58 -5.36
N ALA A 214 -9.21 -15.87 -4.21
CA ALA A 214 -9.74 -15.58 -2.87
C ALA A 214 -9.39 -14.19 -2.33
N CYS A 215 -8.70 -13.34 -3.10
CA CYS A 215 -8.32 -12.01 -2.65
C CYS A 215 -9.39 -10.98 -3.01
N GLU A 216 -9.69 -10.09 -2.08
CA GLU A 216 -10.49 -8.91 -2.33
C GLU A 216 -9.65 -7.84 -3.04
N ILE A 217 -10.22 -7.19 -4.06
CA ILE A 217 -9.66 -5.99 -4.68
C ILE A 217 -10.54 -4.82 -4.26
N LEU A 218 -10.01 -3.98 -3.38
CA LEU A 218 -10.77 -2.95 -2.69
C LEU A 218 -10.34 -1.54 -3.12
N TYR A 219 -11.24 -0.82 -3.81
CA TYR A 219 -11.11 0.61 -4.05
C TYR A 219 -11.52 1.36 -2.79
N VAL A 220 -10.52 1.85 -2.05
CA VAL A 220 -10.69 2.43 -0.72
C VAL A 220 -11.11 3.88 -0.81
N THR A 221 -12.27 4.22 -0.25
CA THR A 221 -12.81 5.60 -0.19
C THR A 221 -12.73 6.20 1.21
N SER A 222 -12.62 5.36 2.25
CA SER A 222 -12.46 5.79 3.64
C SER A 222 -11.62 4.78 4.42
N LEU A 223 -10.78 5.32 5.31
CA LEU A 223 -9.97 4.55 6.26
C LEU A 223 -10.09 5.19 7.63
N ARG A 224 -10.36 4.39 8.65
CA ARG A 224 -10.31 4.78 10.06
C ARG A 224 -9.23 4.00 10.79
N ILE A 225 -8.42 4.69 11.59
CA ILE A 225 -7.44 4.10 12.51
C ILE A 225 -7.63 4.76 13.86
N GLY A 226 -8.12 4.03 14.86
CA GLY A 226 -8.53 4.62 16.15
C GLY A 226 -9.56 5.72 15.94
N ASP A 227 -9.26 6.96 16.37
CA ASP A 227 -10.14 8.13 16.25
C ASP A 227 -9.88 8.96 14.97
N ARG A 228 -8.91 8.56 14.15
CA ARG A 228 -8.56 9.28 12.91
C ARG A 228 -9.26 8.67 11.72
N VAL A 229 -9.95 9.53 10.95
CA VAL A 229 -10.61 9.15 9.68
C VAL A 229 -9.94 9.88 8.54
N TYR A 230 -9.61 9.13 7.49
CA TYR A 230 -8.99 9.59 6.25
C TYR A 230 -9.93 9.37 5.07
N ARG A 231 -9.94 10.33 4.13
CA ARG A 231 -10.69 10.28 2.88
C ARG A 231 -9.88 10.83 1.71
#